data_442030423ffcf3a1c3539e692765488a
#
_entry.id   442030423ffcf3a1c3539e692765488a
#
_cell.length_a   1.000
_cell.length_b   1.000
_cell.length_c   1.000
_cell.angle_alpha   90.00
_cell.angle_beta   90.00
_cell.angle_gamma   90.00
#
_symmetry.space_group_name_H-M   'P 1'
#
loop_
_entity.id
_entity.type
_entity.pdbx_description
1 polymer ?
#
loop_
_entity_poly.entity_id
_entity_poly.type
_entity_poly.pdbx_seq_one_letter_code
_entity_poly.pdbx_strand_id
1 'polypeptide(L)'
;MNILITVGIFPPDIGGPASFVPKISNFLIENGHNVKIICLAEVENNHTEDKLDVISIKRSNSLPIRWIKTIYQIVKNGKKSDLIFVNGLGIESTIANLLLKKQLIRKIVGDPVWERAYNQKKTAESFDEFQNNKHSFLIELQKLLRNWSINSAEIV
;
A
#
# COMPACT_ATOMS: atom_id res chain seq x y z
N MET A 1 -8.57 -1.47 19.23
CA MET A 1 -9.04 -1.39 17.83
C MET A 1 -8.39 -2.47 17.00
N ASN A 2 -9.05 -2.90 15.92
CA ASN A 2 -8.49 -3.79 14.91
C ASN A 2 -7.99 -2.94 13.74
N ILE A 3 -6.70 -2.94 13.46
CA ILE A 3 -6.07 -2.10 12.45
C ILE A 3 -5.53 -2.98 11.33
N LEU A 4 -5.93 -2.70 10.09
CA LEU A 4 -5.36 -3.32 8.91
C LEU A 4 -4.32 -2.38 8.30
N ILE A 5 -3.08 -2.85 8.17
CA ILE A 5 -2.00 -2.10 7.52
C ILE A 5 -1.72 -2.70 6.15
N THR A 6 -1.65 -1.85 5.12
CA THR A 6 -1.25 -2.26 3.78
C THR A 6 0.09 -1.61 3.41
N VAL A 7 1.01 -2.41 2.87
CA VAL A 7 2.37 -1.95 2.55
C VAL A 7 2.92 -2.67 1.31
N GLY A 8 3.68 -1.95 0.47
CA GLY A 8 4.26 -2.51 -0.75
C GLY A 8 5.49 -3.40 -0.50
N ILE A 9 6.25 -3.10 0.56
CA ILE A 9 7.48 -3.83 0.97
C ILE A 9 7.47 -4.04 2.48
N PHE A 10 7.90 -5.23 2.91
CA PHE A 10 7.98 -5.63 4.32
C PHE A 10 9.26 -6.46 4.51
N PRO A 11 9.83 -6.57 5.70
CA PRO A 11 11.00 -7.44 5.90
C PRO A 11 10.83 -8.85 5.27
N PRO A 12 11.88 -9.41 4.67
CA PRO A 12 13.28 -8.95 4.66
C PRO A 12 13.64 -7.88 3.61
N ASP A 13 12.65 -7.30 2.92
CA ASP A 13 12.90 -6.18 1.99
C ASP A 13 13.56 -5.00 2.72
N ILE A 14 14.37 -4.21 2.00
CA ILE A 14 15.04 -3.02 2.53
C ILE A 14 14.33 -1.77 2.00
N GLY A 15 13.98 -0.85 2.91
CA GLY A 15 13.38 0.45 2.54
C GLY A 15 12.61 1.10 3.68
N GLY A 16 12.21 2.33 3.48
CA GLY A 16 11.49 3.13 4.48
C GLY A 16 10.22 2.44 5.01
N PRO A 17 9.31 1.97 4.16
CA PRO A 17 8.12 1.23 4.60
C PRO A 17 8.45 -0.06 5.36
N ALA A 18 9.44 -0.83 4.89
CA ALA A 18 9.86 -2.09 5.53
C ALA A 18 10.47 -1.87 6.92
N SER A 19 11.08 -0.70 7.16
CA SER A 19 11.60 -0.34 8.49
C SER A 19 10.54 0.31 9.39
N PHE A 20 9.59 1.04 8.81
CA PHE A 20 8.59 1.79 9.55
C PHE A 20 7.42 0.91 10.02
N VAL A 21 6.89 0.05 9.13
CA VAL A 21 5.67 -0.72 9.42
C VAL A 21 5.83 -1.67 10.61
N PRO A 22 6.92 -2.45 10.75
CA PRO A 22 7.11 -3.28 11.94
C PRO A 22 7.13 -2.45 13.24
N LYS A 23 7.82 -1.30 13.24
CA LYS A 23 7.93 -0.43 14.41
C LYS A 23 6.58 0.12 14.85
N ILE A 24 5.81 0.68 13.91
CA ILE A 24 4.48 1.22 14.23
C ILE A 24 3.51 0.11 14.64
N SER A 25 3.61 -1.08 14.02
CA SER A 25 2.78 -2.23 14.37
C SER A 25 3.05 -2.70 15.80
N ASN A 26 4.30 -2.84 16.20
CA ASN A 26 4.67 -3.21 17.56
C ASN A 26 4.19 -2.15 18.57
N PHE A 27 4.39 -0.87 18.27
CA PHE A 27 3.88 0.21 19.11
C PHE A 27 2.35 0.13 19.30
N LEU A 28 1.61 -0.12 18.23
CA LEU A 28 0.15 -0.25 18.30
C LEU A 28 -0.27 -1.47 19.11
N ILE A 29 0.42 -2.61 18.97
CA ILE A 29 0.15 -3.83 19.74
C ILE A 29 0.43 -3.61 21.22
N GLU A 30 1.53 -2.97 21.56
CA GLU A 30 1.89 -2.62 22.94
C GLU A 30 0.86 -1.68 23.60
N ASN A 31 0.16 -0.88 22.77
CA ASN A 31 -0.94 -0.02 23.21
C ASN A 31 -2.33 -0.69 23.12
N GLY A 32 -2.39 -2.02 23.04
CA GLY A 32 -3.63 -2.79 23.14
C GLY A 32 -4.45 -2.85 21.85
N HIS A 33 -3.85 -2.60 20.69
CA HIS A 33 -4.51 -2.74 19.39
C HIS A 33 -4.17 -4.08 18.73
N ASN A 34 -5.09 -4.62 17.95
CA ASN A 34 -4.83 -5.77 17.08
C ASN A 34 -4.39 -5.27 15.72
N VAL A 35 -3.24 -5.70 15.25
CA VAL A 35 -2.69 -5.28 13.97
C VAL A 35 -2.56 -6.48 13.04
N LYS A 36 -3.02 -6.30 11.80
CA LYS A 36 -2.82 -7.23 10.69
C LYS A 36 -2.17 -6.49 9.54
N ILE A 37 -1.19 -7.13 8.89
CA ILE A 37 -0.41 -6.53 7.82
C ILE A 37 -0.67 -7.30 6.52
N ILE A 38 -0.88 -6.59 5.42
CA ILE A 38 -0.90 -7.14 4.06
C ILE A 38 0.24 -6.49 3.28
N CYS A 39 1.13 -7.32 2.73
CA CYS A 39 2.30 -6.86 1.98
C CYS A 39 2.52 -7.64 0.68
N LEU A 40 3.43 -7.16 -0.16
CA LEU A 40 3.98 -7.92 -1.27
C LEU A 40 5.32 -8.52 -0.86
N ALA A 41 5.55 -9.80 -1.19
CA ALA A 41 6.80 -10.50 -0.92
C ALA A 41 7.16 -11.43 -2.08
N GLU A 42 8.35 -12.00 -2.06
CA GLU A 42 8.78 -12.99 -3.07
C GLU A 42 8.01 -14.31 -2.92
N VAL A 43 7.62 -14.66 -1.71
CA VAL A 43 6.85 -15.88 -1.39
C VAL A 43 5.49 -15.50 -0.81
N GLU A 44 4.43 -16.15 -1.30
CA GLU A 44 3.08 -15.99 -0.74
C GLU A 44 2.98 -16.83 0.53
N ASN A 45 2.72 -16.20 1.65
CA ASN A 45 2.62 -16.87 2.94
C ASN A 45 1.70 -16.08 3.90
N ASN A 46 1.11 -16.80 4.86
CA ASN A 46 0.47 -16.24 6.03
C ASN A 46 1.27 -16.70 7.24
N HIS A 47 1.97 -15.81 7.89
CA HIS A 47 2.83 -16.15 9.02
C HIS A 47 2.73 -15.10 10.12
N THR A 48 3.13 -15.52 11.31
CA THR A 48 3.34 -14.62 12.43
C THR A 48 4.84 -14.48 12.63
N GLU A 49 5.36 -13.29 12.42
CA GLU A 49 6.76 -12.94 12.61
C GLU A 49 6.85 -11.91 13.73
N ASP A 50 7.61 -12.18 14.77
CA ASP A 50 7.79 -11.29 15.93
C ASP A 50 6.45 -10.75 16.51
N LYS A 51 5.43 -11.61 16.63
CA LYS A 51 4.06 -11.28 17.06
C LYS A 51 3.22 -10.50 16.03
N LEU A 52 3.72 -10.26 14.83
CA LEU A 52 3.00 -9.60 13.75
C LEU A 52 2.24 -10.61 12.91
N ASP A 53 0.94 -10.37 12.71
CA ASP A 53 0.08 -11.17 11.81
C ASP A 53 0.22 -10.62 10.38
N VAL A 54 1.00 -11.33 9.55
CA VAL A 54 1.40 -10.88 8.22
C VAL A 54 0.82 -11.79 7.14
N ILE A 55 0.19 -11.20 6.14
CA ILE A 55 -0.27 -11.84 4.91
C ILE A 55 0.55 -11.30 3.76
N SER A 56 1.36 -12.14 3.15
CA SER A 56 2.16 -11.77 1.98
C SER A 56 1.55 -12.30 0.69
N ILE A 57 1.56 -11.44 -0.33
CA ILE A 57 1.11 -11.73 -1.68
C ILE A 57 2.32 -11.75 -2.59
N LYS A 58 2.43 -12.79 -3.42
CA LYS A 58 3.59 -12.97 -4.29
C LYS A 58 3.73 -11.79 -5.26
N ARG A 59 4.86 -11.07 -5.18
CA ARG A 59 5.17 -9.88 -5.97
C ARG A 59 5.30 -10.18 -7.45
N SER A 60 5.85 -11.34 -7.81
CA SER A 60 6.06 -11.79 -9.19
C SER A 60 4.78 -12.24 -9.93
N ASN A 61 3.62 -12.28 -9.25
CA ASN A 61 2.35 -12.48 -9.94
C ASN A 61 2.14 -11.41 -11.02
N SER A 62 1.49 -11.76 -12.12
CA SER A 62 1.08 -10.77 -13.12
C SER A 62 0.21 -9.67 -12.47
N LEU A 63 0.26 -8.46 -13.00
CA LEU A 63 -0.44 -7.29 -12.43
C LEU A 63 -1.91 -7.57 -12.12
N PRO A 64 -2.73 -8.14 -13.03
CA PRO A 64 -4.14 -8.40 -12.71
C PRO A 64 -4.32 -9.39 -11.56
N ILE A 65 -3.57 -10.49 -11.56
CA ILE A 65 -3.66 -11.51 -10.51
C ILE A 65 -3.24 -10.91 -9.16
N ARG A 66 -2.16 -10.14 -9.14
CA ARG A 66 -1.69 -9.48 -7.93
C ARG A 66 -2.73 -8.51 -7.38
N TRP A 67 -3.34 -7.69 -8.23
CA TRP A 67 -4.40 -6.76 -7.82
C TRP A 67 -5.61 -7.50 -7.26
N ILE A 68 -6.11 -8.53 -7.95
CA ILE A 68 -7.25 -9.31 -7.49
C ILE A 68 -6.97 -9.95 -6.13
N LYS A 69 -5.80 -10.58 -5.96
CA LYS A 69 -5.41 -11.21 -4.69
C LYS A 69 -5.27 -10.16 -3.58
N THR A 70 -4.65 -9.03 -3.86
CA THR A 70 -4.45 -7.95 -2.88
C THR A 70 -5.80 -7.38 -2.44
N ILE A 71 -6.66 -7.00 -3.38
CA ILE A 71 -8.00 -6.48 -3.09
C ILE A 71 -8.82 -7.50 -2.30
N TYR A 72 -8.81 -8.77 -2.71
CA TYR A 72 -9.50 -9.85 -1.99
C TYR A 72 -9.03 -9.97 -0.54
N GLN A 73 -7.73 -9.97 -0.30
CA GLN A 73 -7.18 -10.06 1.05
C GLN A 73 -7.51 -8.83 1.89
N ILE A 74 -7.48 -7.63 1.30
CA ILE A 74 -7.88 -6.39 1.99
C ILE A 74 -9.38 -6.46 2.34
N VAL A 75 -10.25 -6.84 1.42
CA VAL A 75 -11.69 -6.97 1.69
C VAL A 75 -11.97 -8.03 2.75
N LYS A 76 -11.35 -9.21 2.64
CA LYS A 76 -11.54 -10.32 3.59
C LYS A 76 -11.17 -9.92 5.02
N ASN A 77 -10.02 -9.28 5.21
CA ASN A 77 -9.50 -8.92 6.53
C ASN A 77 -10.04 -7.57 7.02
N GLY A 78 -10.26 -6.62 6.12
CA GLY A 78 -10.79 -5.30 6.44
C GLY A 78 -12.22 -5.30 6.96
N LYS A 79 -13.02 -6.34 6.69
CA LYS A 79 -14.36 -6.49 7.29
C LYS A 79 -14.31 -6.45 8.82
N LYS A 80 -13.28 -7.02 9.40
CA LYS A 80 -13.07 -7.11 10.86
C LYS A 80 -12.24 -5.94 11.43
N SER A 81 -11.76 -5.05 10.59
CA SER A 81 -10.94 -3.91 10.99
C SER A 81 -11.81 -2.69 11.27
N ASP A 82 -11.36 -1.86 12.20
CA ASP A 82 -11.99 -0.57 12.51
C ASP A 82 -11.47 0.52 11.56
N LEU A 83 -10.18 0.43 11.19
CA LEU A 83 -9.54 1.33 10.24
C LEU A 83 -8.55 0.60 9.32
N ILE A 84 -8.19 1.23 8.19
CA ILE A 84 -7.17 0.79 7.26
C ILE A 84 -6.06 1.85 7.21
N PHE A 85 -4.84 1.46 7.60
CA PHE A 85 -3.65 2.31 7.49
C PHE A 85 -2.87 1.93 6.24
N VAL A 86 -2.76 2.86 5.30
CA VAL A 86 -2.16 2.66 3.98
C VAL A 86 -0.77 3.28 3.93
N ASN A 87 0.27 2.45 3.97
CA ASN A 87 1.66 2.85 3.75
C ASN A 87 2.23 2.25 2.44
N GLY A 88 1.36 1.87 1.54
CA GLY A 88 1.58 1.28 0.22
C GLY A 88 0.32 0.57 -0.27
N LEU A 89 0.32 0.07 -1.51
CA LEU A 89 -0.87 -0.58 -2.11
C LEU A 89 -2.10 0.35 -2.11
N GLY A 90 -1.87 1.65 -2.39
CA GLY A 90 -2.89 2.68 -2.22
C GLY A 90 -4.11 2.48 -3.10
N ILE A 91 -3.93 2.15 -4.38
CA ILE A 91 -5.02 1.95 -5.33
C ILE A 91 -5.85 0.72 -4.93
N GLU A 92 -5.18 -0.39 -4.60
CA GLU A 92 -5.82 -1.63 -4.18
C GLU A 92 -6.62 -1.43 -2.88
N SER A 93 -6.04 -0.68 -1.93
CA SER A 93 -6.72 -0.33 -0.67
C SER A 93 -7.93 0.55 -0.89
N THR A 94 -7.83 1.54 -1.79
CA THR A 94 -8.95 2.41 -2.13
C THR A 94 -10.09 1.63 -2.79
N ILE A 95 -9.77 0.77 -3.76
CA ILE A 95 -10.78 -0.09 -4.42
C ILE A 95 -11.47 -1.00 -3.38
N ALA A 96 -10.70 -1.65 -2.52
CA ALA A 96 -11.24 -2.50 -1.46
C ALA A 96 -12.14 -1.69 -0.51
N ASN A 97 -11.76 -0.45 -0.20
CA ASN A 97 -12.50 0.40 0.72
C ASN A 97 -13.82 0.93 0.15
N LEU A 98 -14.03 0.93 -1.16
CA LEU A 98 -15.35 1.17 -1.75
C LEU A 98 -16.41 0.19 -1.23
N LEU A 99 -15.99 -1.07 -0.95
CA LEU A 99 -16.86 -2.10 -0.39
C LEU A 99 -16.89 -2.08 1.15
N LEU A 100 -15.78 -1.73 1.78
CA LEU A 100 -15.62 -1.80 3.23
C LEU A 100 -16.14 -0.57 3.97
N LYS A 101 -16.00 0.60 3.35
CA LYS A 101 -16.38 1.92 3.91
C LYS A 101 -15.77 2.15 5.31
N LYS A 102 -14.49 1.81 5.46
CA LYS A 102 -13.74 2.00 6.69
C LYS A 102 -13.00 3.33 6.66
N GLN A 103 -12.67 3.86 7.83
CA GLN A 103 -11.74 4.99 7.92
C GLN A 103 -10.41 4.61 7.28
N LEU A 104 -9.93 5.44 6.35
CA LEU A 104 -8.71 5.20 5.60
C LEU A 104 -7.71 6.31 5.91
N ILE A 105 -6.63 5.94 6.58
CA ILE A 105 -5.51 6.81 6.90
C ILE A 105 -4.35 6.45 5.98
N ARG A 106 -3.75 7.44 5.32
CA ARG A 106 -2.69 7.21 4.35
C ARG A 106 -1.41 7.95 4.68
N LYS A 107 -0.30 7.23 4.74
CA LYS A 107 1.02 7.83 4.78
C LYS A 107 1.62 7.88 3.38
N ILE A 108 1.94 9.08 2.90
CA ILE A 108 2.61 9.31 1.63
C ILE A 108 4.07 9.62 1.91
N VAL A 109 4.97 8.87 1.28
CA VAL A 109 6.43 9.04 1.43
C VAL A 109 7.13 9.36 0.10
N GLY A 110 6.41 9.31 -1.02
CA GLY A 110 6.92 9.59 -2.36
C GLY A 110 5.83 9.42 -3.41
N ASP A 111 6.17 9.70 -4.65
CA ASP A 111 5.27 9.51 -5.79
C ASP A 111 5.63 8.23 -6.56
N PRO A 112 4.84 7.15 -6.42
CA PRO A 112 5.15 5.89 -7.06
C PRO A 112 5.06 5.95 -8.60
N VAL A 113 4.38 6.95 -9.17
CA VAL A 113 4.29 7.13 -10.62
C VAL A 113 5.56 7.74 -11.16
N TRP A 114 6.03 8.83 -10.53
CA TRP A 114 7.30 9.46 -10.87
C TRP A 114 8.49 8.54 -10.63
N GLU A 115 8.59 7.93 -9.44
CA GLU A 115 9.67 7.00 -9.09
C GLU A 115 9.78 5.85 -10.09
N ARG A 116 8.64 5.28 -10.50
CA ARG A 116 8.61 4.20 -11.50
C ARG A 116 9.06 4.70 -12.87
N ALA A 117 8.58 5.86 -13.31
CA ALA A 117 8.96 6.44 -14.59
C ALA A 117 10.45 6.77 -14.63
N TYR A 118 10.98 7.35 -13.56
CA TYR A 118 12.39 7.69 -13.39
C TYR A 118 13.27 6.42 -13.39
N ASN A 119 12.95 5.43 -12.58
CA ASN A 119 13.70 4.17 -12.48
C ASN A 119 13.68 3.36 -13.79
N GLN A 120 12.59 3.47 -14.56
CA GLN A 120 12.48 2.85 -15.89
C GLN A 120 13.11 3.71 -17.01
N LYS A 121 13.77 4.81 -16.68
CA LYS A 121 14.37 5.76 -17.64
C LYS A 121 13.37 6.29 -18.68
N LYS A 122 12.10 6.38 -18.30
CA LYS A 122 11.03 6.96 -19.14
C LYS A 122 10.93 8.47 -18.99
N THR A 123 11.51 9.02 -17.96
CA THR A 123 11.67 10.45 -17.73
C THR A 123 13.00 10.73 -17.03
N ALA A 124 13.59 11.91 -17.31
CA ALA A 124 14.70 12.46 -16.57
C ALA A 124 14.29 13.73 -15.82
N GLU A 125 13.00 14.06 -15.84
CA GLU A 125 12.43 15.26 -15.22
C GLU A 125 12.53 15.21 -13.70
N SER A 126 12.71 16.38 -13.11
CA SER A 126 12.53 16.56 -11.66
C SER A 126 11.10 16.21 -11.25
N PHE A 127 10.86 16.02 -9.97
CA PHE A 127 9.51 15.74 -9.46
C PHE A 127 8.49 16.82 -9.86
N ASP A 128 8.86 18.10 -9.71
CA ASP A 128 7.97 19.23 -10.01
C ASP A 128 7.67 19.35 -11.50
N GLU A 129 8.67 19.21 -12.35
CA GLU A 129 8.48 19.18 -13.80
C GLU A 129 7.56 18.05 -14.22
N PHE A 130 7.77 16.85 -13.66
CA PHE A 130 6.92 15.69 -13.95
C PHE A 130 5.46 15.88 -13.55
N GLN A 131 5.17 16.62 -12.48
CA GLN A 131 3.79 16.93 -12.11
C GLN A 131 3.12 17.92 -13.09
N ASN A 132 3.86 18.88 -13.60
CA ASN A 132 3.34 19.94 -14.43
C ASN A 132 3.29 19.58 -15.93
N ASN A 133 4.14 18.66 -16.37
CA ASN A 133 4.20 18.26 -17.78
C ASN A 133 3.21 17.14 -18.13
N LYS A 134 2.79 17.11 -19.40
CA LYS A 134 1.98 16.03 -19.95
C LYS A 134 2.87 14.88 -20.40
N HIS A 135 2.43 13.68 -20.12
CA HIS A 135 3.14 12.44 -20.46
C HIS A 135 2.29 11.52 -21.33
N SER A 136 2.78 10.31 -21.56
CA SER A 136 2.01 9.29 -22.28
C SER A 136 0.68 8.99 -21.56
N PHE A 137 -0.31 8.56 -22.32
CA PHE A 137 -1.64 8.21 -21.81
C PHE A 137 -1.59 7.29 -20.58
N LEU A 138 -0.67 6.31 -20.58
CA LEU A 138 -0.52 5.39 -19.44
C LEU A 138 -0.02 6.10 -18.18
N ILE A 139 0.90 7.03 -18.31
CA ILE A 139 1.42 7.80 -17.16
C ILE A 139 0.32 8.72 -16.62
N GLU A 140 -0.40 9.40 -17.50
CA GLU A 140 -1.52 10.27 -17.09
C GLU A 140 -2.63 9.47 -16.38
N LEU A 141 -2.97 8.30 -16.89
CA LEU A 141 -3.91 7.41 -16.21
C LEU A 141 -3.40 6.97 -14.81
N GLN A 142 -2.12 6.69 -14.68
CA GLN A 142 -1.51 6.35 -13.39
C GLN A 142 -1.52 7.55 -12.41
N LYS A 143 -1.27 8.77 -12.90
CA LYS A 143 -1.41 10.00 -12.11
C LYS A 143 -2.84 10.19 -11.62
N LEU A 144 -3.83 10.00 -12.48
CA LEU A 144 -5.24 10.08 -12.12
C LEU A 144 -5.64 9.06 -11.04
N LEU A 145 -5.25 7.80 -11.22
CA LEU A 145 -5.53 6.74 -10.23
C LEU A 145 -4.83 7.00 -8.89
N ARG A 146 -3.60 7.49 -8.92
CA ARG A 146 -2.87 7.91 -7.72
C ARG A 146 -3.61 9.04 -7.00
N ASN A 147 -3.97 10.11 -7.73
CA ASN A 147 -4.67 11.25 -7.15
C ASN A 147 -6.03 10.86 -6.58
N TRP A 148 -6.80 10.07 -7.31
CA TRP A 148 -8.05 9.52 -6.81
C TRP A 148 -7.84 8.73 -5.52
N SER A 149 -6.83 7.89 -5.46
CA SER A 149 -6.57 7.08 -4.27
C SER A 149 -6.06 7.91 -3.08
N ILE A 150 -5.37 9.02 -3.31
CA ILE A 150 -4.97 9.97 -2.26
C ILE A 150 -6.18 10.70 -1.71
N ASN A 151 -6.99 11.26 -2.61
CA ASN A 151 -8.18 12.04 -2.24
C ASN A 151 -9.29 11.20 -1.58
N SER A 152 -9.21 9.88 -1.68
CA SER A 152 -10.14 8.96 -1.03
C SER A 152 -9.77 8.63 0.42
N ALA A 153 -8.65 9.11 0.92
CA ALA A 153 -8.27 8.97 2.32
C ALA A 153 -8.87 10.12 3.14
N GLU A 154 -9.30 9.80 4.37
CA GLU A 154 -9.82 10.81 5.30
C GLU A 154 -8.69 11.63 5.94
N ILE A 155 -7.51 11.00 6.10
CA ILE A 155 -6.30 11.61 6.64
C ILE A 155 -5.12 11.21 5.75
N VAL A 156 -4.33 12.19 5.35
CA VAL A 156 -3.13 12.02 4.55
C VAL A 156 -1.90 12.59 5.30
#